data_b32015fb0526244a8b4130f045d9484a
#
_entry.id   b32015fb0526244a8b4130f045d9484a
#
_cell.length_a   1.000
_cell.length_b   1.000
_cell.length_c   1.000
_cell.angle_alpha   90.00
_cell.angle_beta   90.00
_cell.angle_gamma   90.00
#
_symmetry.space_group_name_H-M   'P 1'
#
loop_
_entity.id
_entity.type
_entity.pdbx_description
1 polymer ?
#
loop_
_entity_poly.entity_id
_entity_poly.type
_entity_poly.pdbx_seq_one_letter_code
_entity_poly.pdbx_strand_id
1 'polypeptide(L)'
;MALYHFSVKQVSRGKGQTVVNSAAYISGQKLYNDYYGQTHDYTKKSGVVFTEILTPEYVPERLTDRETLWNEVEKVEKSKRAQLAYSFDIALQNELTLDENIELARAFCREQFVAHGMIVDLAVHEGKSKNEDEPDNPHFHVLAPIRPFTEDGRWGNKQKREYVLDEDGNRIKDAKGKDIFNAVSTTGWNDPELLKEWRRAWTEKVNEKFRECHMAARIDHRSYKEQGIDLIPTIHEGYEVRAMEKKGIKTIIGELNRAIRQFNQMFISLKESIQWMKTAYEEMKVELDRRQNPTLLESLQDYYDKKTQGRLPLPNFYAEMKRRGKNLSNLQEFAKSINYLQTHQIETMDDLKERIDELNGVVSVSKKEISEKREQLKKLENLQKMS
;
A
#
# COMPACT_ATOMS: atom_id res chain seq x y z
N MET A 1 -12.18 3.27 3.85
CA MET A 1 -11.41 2.91 2.63
C MET A 1 -10.47 1.80 3.04
N ALA A 2 -10.55 0.66 2.39
CA ALA A 2 -9.70 -0.49 2.70
C ALA A 2 -8.22 -0.14 2.57
N LEU A 3 -7.41 -0.61 3.50
CA LEU A 3 -6.00 -0.25 3.62
C LEU A 3 -5.13 -1.33 2.99
N TYR A 4 -4.21 -0.95 2.11
CA TYR A 4 -3.15 -1.84 1.64
C TYR A 4 -1.78 -1.37 2.13
N HIS A 5 -1.10 -2.24 2.86
CA HIS A 5 0.31 -2.13 3.18
C HIS A 5 0.91 -3.53 3.23
N PHE A 6 2.04 -3.71 2.56
CA PHE A 6 2.79 -4.97 2.59
C PHE A 6 4.27 -4.64 2.44
N SER A 7 5.00 -4.67 3.54
CA SER A 7 6.43 -4.44 3.56
C SER A 7 7.20 -5.66 4.06
N VAL A 8 8.41 -5.82 3.56
CA VAL A 8 9.37 -6.82 4.06
C VAL A 8 10.72 -6.16 4.29
N LYS A 9 11.31 -6.47 5.42
CA LYS A 9 12.65 -6.05 5.82
C LYS A 9 13.43 -7.26 6.30
N GLN A 10 14.74 -7.11 6.45
CA GLN A 10 15.58 -8.14 7.03
C GLN A 10 16.11 -7.68 8.38
N VAL A 11 15.93 -8.51 9.40
CA VAL A 11 16.59 -8.37 10.68
C VAL A 11 18.05 -8.77 10.50
N SER A 12 18.97 -7.87 10.78
CA SER A 12 20.41 -8.07 10.54
C SER A 12 21.25 -7.71 11.76
N ARG A 13 22.08 -8.65 12.17
CA ARG A 13 23.07 -8.44 13.25
C ARG A 13 24.05 -7.33 12.89
N GLY A 14 24.44 -7.19 11.62
CA GLY A 14 25.32 -6.13 11.14
C GLY A 14 24.75 -4.71 11.28
N LYS A 15 23.43 -4.59 11.50
CA LYS A 15 22.74 -3.33 11.81
C LYS A 15 22.49 -3.15 13.31
N GLY A 16 23.14 -3.93 14.18
CA GLY A 16 22.91 -3.91 15.62
C GLY A 16 21.57 -4.48 16.06
N GLN A 17 20.89 -5.25 15.20
CA GLN A 17 19.59 -5.85 15.50
C GLN A 17 19.75 -7.30 15.98
N THR A 18 18.85 -7.73 16.83
CA THR A 18 18.72 -9.13 17.25
C THR A 18 17.30 -9.62 16.93
N VAL A 19 17.18 -10.88 16.50
CA VAL A 19 15.89 -11.42 16.16
C VAL A 19 15.07 -11.76 17.41
N VAL A 20 15.73 -12.10 18.53
CA VAL A 20 15.06 -12.31 19.83
C VAL A 20 14.40 -11.02 20.32
N ASN A 21 15.07 -9.86 20.16
CA ASN A 21 14.44 -8.57 20.48
C ASN A 21 13.24 -8.27 19.56
N SER A 22 13.38 -8.56 18.26
CA SER A 22 12.30 -8.36 17.32
C SER A 22 11.09 -9.25 17.65
N ALA A 23 11.32 -10.51 18.00
CA ALA A 23 10.28 -11.46 18.41
C ALA A 23 9.58 -11.03 19.71
N ALA A 24 10.35 -10.63 20.71
CA ALA A 24 9.82 -10.11 21.97
C ALA A 24 8.94 -8.86 21.72
N TYR A 25 9.40 -7.97 20.83
CA TYR A 25 8.68 -6.74 20.48
C TYR A 25 7.34 -7.01 19.79
N ILE A 26 7.32 -7.88 18.74
CA ILE A 26 6.08 -8.14 17.99
C ILE A 26 5.08 -8.93 18.82
N SER A 27 5.56 -9.87 19.67
CA SER A 27 4.69 -10.72 20.50
C SER A 27 4.26 -10.07 21.82
N GLY A 28 4.88 -8.94 22.23
CA GLY A 28 4.64 -8.34 23.53
C GLY A 28 5.10 -9.22 24.71
N GLN A 29 6.11 -10.05 24.48
CA GLN A 29 6.61 -11.01 25.46
C GLN A 29 7.94 -10.59 26.07
N LYS A 30 8.33 -11.29 27.14
CA LYS A 30 9.65 -11.21 27.73
C LYS A 30 10.45 -12.41 27.29
N LEU A 31 11.55 -12.18 26.53
CA LEU A 31 12.42 -13.23 26.01
C LEU A 31 13.86 -12.98 26.42
N TYR A 32 14.57 -14.05 26.78
CA TYR A 32 16.00 -14.01 27.05
C TYR A 32 16.81 -14.32 25.79
N ASN A 33 17.82 -13.52 25.53
CA ASN A 33 18.72 -13.68 24.40
C ASN A 33 20.05 -14.30 24.86
N ASP A 34 20.27 -15.56 24.55
CA ASP A 34 21.47 -16.30 24.93
C ASP A 34 22.74 -15.74 24.29
N TYR A 35 22.64 -15.25 23.06
CA TYR A 35 23.79 -14.74 22.29
C TYR A 35 24.40 -13.46 22.91
N TYR A 36 23.55 -12.59 23.45
CA TYR A 36 23.97 -11.32 24.05
C TYR A 36 23.89 -11.34 25.58
N GLY A 37 23.34 -12.36 26.21
CA GLY A 37 23.18 -12.49 27.65
C GLY A 37 22.24 -11.43 28.25
N GLN A 38 21.19 -11.04 27.53
CA GLN A 38 20.28 -9.99 27.96
C GLN A 38 18.80 -10.36 27.74
N THR A 39 17.95 -9.80 28.59
CA THR A 39 16.49 -9.98 28.49
C THR A 39 15.87 -8.79 27.76
N HIS A 40 14.97 -9.10 26.84
CA HIS A 40 14.10 -8.14 26.18
C HIS A 40 12.68 -8.28 26.74
N ASP A 41 12.15 -7.24 27.37
CA ASP A 41 10.85 -7.27 28.04
C ASP A 41 9.90 -6.25 27.43
N TYR A 42 8.89 -6.75 26.73
CA TYR A 42 7.82 -5.96 26.11
C TYR A 42 6.43 -6.31 26.67
N THR A 43 6.35 -6.92 27.86
CA THR A 43 5.08 -7.31 28.50
C THR A 43 4.14 -6.13 28.77
N LYS A 44 4.68 -4.90 28.83
CA LYS A 44 3.88 -3.67 28.98
C LYS A 44 3.34 -3.13 27.64
N LYS A 45 3.69 -3.76 26.51
CA LYS A 45 3.20 -3.34 25.21
C LYS A 45 1.73 -3.72 25.06
N SER A 46 0.88 -2.73 24.81
CA SER A 46 -0.54 -2.93 24.52
C SER A 46 -0.77 -3.18 23.02
N GLY A 47 -1.94 -3.72 22.69
CA GLY A 47 -2.41 -3.85 21.32
C GLY A 47 -1.98 -5.14 20.61
N VAL A 48 -1.21 -6.02 21.23
CA VAL A 48 -0.96 -7.38 20.72
C VAL A 48 -2.18 -8.24 21.12
N VAL A 49 -2.92 -8.72 20.13
CA VAL A 49 -4.19 -9.44 20.37
C VAL A 49 -4.12 -10.91 20.03
N PHE A 50 -3.16 -11.31 19.21
CA PHE A 50 -2.96 -12.71 18.86
C PHE A 50 -1.50 -13.00 18.50
N THR A 51 -0.98 -14.16 18.90
CA THR A 51 0.35 -14.63 18.49
C THR A 51 0.34 -16.16 18.32
N GLU A 52 1.00 -16.64 17.26
CA GLU A 52 1.13 -18.07 17.00
C GLU A 52 2.44 -18.34 16.23
N ILE A 53 3.08 -19.47 16.51
CA ILE A 53 4.15 -19.98 15.64
C ILE A 53 3.58 -21.09 14.76
N LEU A 54 3.66 -20.88 13.45
CA LEU A 54 3.21 -21.83 12.44
C LEU A 54 4.43 -22.50 11.80
N THR A 55 4.39 -23.81 11.71
CA THR A 55 5.52 -24.62 11.23
C THR A 55 5.07 -25.65 10.20
N PRO A 56 5.94 -26.00 9.24
CA PRO A 56 5.81 -27.25 8.49
C PRO A 56 5.77 -28.48 9.42
N GLU A 57 5.12 -29.55 9.00
CA GLU A 57 4.91 -30.76 9.83
C GLU A 57 6.21 -31.45 10.28
N TYR A 58 7.28 -31.33 9.49
CA TYR A 58 8.60 -31.92 9.81
C TYR A 58 9.39 -31.11 10.84
N VAL A 59 8.93 -29.94 11.22
CA VAL A 59 9.61 -29.09 12.22
C VAL A 59 9.27 -29.60 13.61
N PRO A 60 10.27 -29.84 14.48
CA PRO A 60 10.03 -30.38 15.81
C PRO A 60 9.30 -29.37 16.71
N GLU A 61 8.40 -29.86 17.55
CA GLU A 61 7.53 -29.09 18.44
C GLU A 61 8.30 -28.06 19.31
N ARG A 62 9.54 -28.37 19.73
CA ARG A 62 10.36 -27.41 20.48
C ARG A 62 10.57 -26.06 19.79
N LEU A 63 10.47 -26.02 18.46
CA LEU A 63 10.57 -24.76 17.67
C LEU A 63 9.24 -24.01 17.58
N THR A 64 8.18 -24.48 18.20
CA THR A 64 6.97 -23.71 18.44
C THR A 64 7.06 -22.85 19.72
N ASP A 65 8.09 -23.05 20.54
CA ASP A 65 8.46 -22.12 21.59
C ASP A 65 9.30 -20.97 21.02
N ARG A 66 8.82 -19.73 21.24
CA ARG A 66 9.38 -18.52 20.64
C ARG A 66 10.82 -18.24 21.09
N GLU A 67 11.10 -18.40 22.37
CA GLU A 67 12.44 -18.15 22.91
C GLU A 67 13.45 -19.18 22.36
N THR A 68 13.07 -20.44 22.33
CA THR A 68 13.87 -21.53 21.78
C THR A 68 14.15 -21.32 20.27
N LEU A 69 13.11 -21.04 19.49
CA LEU A 69 13.23 -20.80 18.04
C LEU A 69 14.25 -19.70 17.74
N TRP A 70 14.07 -18.56 18.36
CA TRP A 70 14.86 -17.38 17.97
C TRP A 70 16.29 -17.42 18.55
N ASN A 71 16.50 -18.08 19.69
CA ASN A 71 17.85 -18.34 20.19
C ASN A 71 18.59 -19.37 19.31
N GLU A 72 17.91 -20.38 18.79
CA GLU A 72 18.53 -21.29 17.81
C GLU A 72 18.92 -20.57 16.52
N VAL A 73 18.08 -19.68 16.00
CA VAL A 73 18.41 -18.85 14.82
C VAL A 73 19.63 -17.96 15.08
N GLU A 74 19.70 -17.30 16.23
CA GLU A 74 20.90 -16.51 16.61
C GLU A 74 22.15 -17.38 16.67
N LYS A 75 22.04 -18.58 17.25
CA LYS A 75 23.15 -19.50 17.46
C LYS A 75 23.70 -20.10 16.15
N VAL A 76 22.81 -20.48 15.21
CA VAL A 76 23.21 -21.09 13.95
C VAL A 76 23.88 -20.08 13.00
N GLU A 77 23.60 -18.80 13.16
CA GLU A 77 24.14 -17.73 12.35
C GLU A 77 25.48 -17.21 12.91
N LYS A 78 26.59 -17.72 12.39
CA LYS A 78 27.94 -17.44 12.93
C LYS A 78 28.52 -16.07 12.56
N SER A 79 28.03 -15.44 11.47
CA SER A 79 28.59 -14.18 11.00
C SER A 79 28.16 -13.00 11.86
N LYS A 80 29.09 -12.08 12.16
CA LYS A 80 28.79 -10.80 12.81
C LYS A 80 27.89 -9.88 11.97
N ARG A 81 27.74 -10.15 10.67
CA ARG A 81 26.86 -9.43 9.74
C ARG A 81 25.69 -10.29 9.25
N ALA A 82 25.35 -11.35 9.98
CA ALA A 82 24.31 -12.29 9.57
C ALA A 82 22.96 -11.56 9.41
N GLN A 83 22.28 -11.91 8.35
CA GLN A 83 20.84 -11.68 8.18
C GLN A 83 20.12 -12.83 8.86
N LEU A 84 19.24 -12.54 9.81
CA LEU A 84 18.65 -13.49 10.74
C LEU A 84 17.26 -13.94 10.30
N ALA A 85 16.40 -12.98 10.00
CA ALA A 85 15.01 -13.22 9.64
C ALA A 85 14.49 -12.22 8.62
N TYR A 86 13.49 -12.62 7.86
CA TYR A 86 12.56 -11.71 7.21
C TYR A 86 11.58 -11.18 8.26
N SER A 87 11.26 -9.89 8.17
CA SER A 87 10.25 -9.24 8.99
C SER A 87 9.25 -8.58 8.07
N PHE A 88 8.04 -9.12 8.05
CA PHE A 88 6.92 -8.58 7.30
C PHE A 88 6.05 -7.72 8.21
N ASP A 89 5.46 -6.69 7.62
CA ASP A 89 4.46 -5.82 8.23
C ASP A 89 3.35 -5.64 7.20
N ILE A 90 2.15 -6.15 7.52
CA ILE A 90 1.06 -6.30 6.58
C ILE A 90 -0.22 -5.75 7.21
N ALA A 91 -0.88 -4.82 6.52
CA ALA A 91 -2.14 -4.23 6.99
C ALA A 91 -3.29 -5.24 6.98
N LEU A 92 -4.08 -5.21 8.03
CA LEU A 92 -5.38 -5.84 8.15
C LEU A 92 -6.49 -4.83 7.83
N GLN A 93 -7.74 -5.27 7.84
CA GLN A 93 -8.86 -4.48 7.34
C GLN A 93 -9.77 -4.01 8.48
N ASN A 94 -10.02 -2.70 8.54
CA ASN A 94 -10.96 -2.12 9.50
C ASN A 94 -12.42 -2.54 9.26
N GLU A 95 -12.70 -2.97 8.05
CA GLU A 95 -14.02 -3.43 7.62
C GLU A 95 -14.37 -4.84 8.13
N LEU A 96 -13.36 -5.61 8.56
CA LEU A 96 -13.52 -6.98 9.08
C LEU A 96 -13.44 -6.99 10.61
N THR A 97 -14.08 -7.97 11.21
CA THR A 97 -13.93 -8.24 12.65
C THR A 97 -12.51 -8.69 13.00
N LEU A 98 -12.14 -8.62 14.27
CA LEU A 98 -10.83 -9.07 14.73
C LEU A 98 -10.60 -10.56 14.42
N ASP A 99 -11.59 -11.40 14.68
CA ASP A 99 -11.50 -12.84 14.43
C ASP A 99 -11.34 -13.16 12.95
N GLU A 100 -12.08 -12.48 12.07
CA GLU A 100 -11.92 -12.62 10.62
C GLU A 100 -10.53 -12.18 10.14
N ASN A 101 -9.99 -11.11 10.69
CA ASN A 101 -8.64 -10.64 10.39
C ASN A 101 -7.57 -11.65 10.87
N ILE A 102 -7.74 -12.25 12.05
CA ILE A 102 -6.84 -13.28 12.57
C ILE A 102 -6.85 -14.52 11.65
N GLU A 103 -8.04 -15.02 11.32
CA GLU A 103 -8.18 -16.19 10.43
C GLU A 103 -7.59 -15.91 9.04
N LEU A 104 -7.81 -14.72 8.50
CA LEU A 104 -7.25 -14.29 7.22
C LEU A 104 -5.72 -14.29 7.24
N ALA A 105 -5.12 -13.72 8.30
CA ALA A 105 -3.67 -13.69 8.48
C ALA A 105 -3.08 -15.11 8.64
N ARG A 106 -3.72 -15.96 9.45
CA ARG A 106 -3.30 -17.36 9.66
C ARG A 106 -3.36 -18.16 8.36
N ALA A 107 -4.46 -18.08 7.63
CA ALA A 107 -4.64 -18.78 6.37
C ALA A 107 -3.59 -18.33 5.34
N PHE A 108 -3.37 -17.02 5.21
CA PHE A 108 -2.33 -16.47 4.34
C PHE A 108 -0.94 -16.99 4.70
N CYS A 109 -0.56 -16.95 5.98
CA CYS A 109 0.74 -17.45 6.44
C CYS A 109 0.93 -18.93 6.16
N ARG A 110 -0.09 -19.76 6.36
CA ARG A 110 -0.04 -21.20 6.06
C ARG A 110 0.15 -21.47 4.57
N GLU A 111 -0.63 -20.81 3.73
CA GLU A 111 -0.63 -21.02 2.28
C GLU A 111 0.63 -20.46 1.60
N GLN A 112 1.09 -19.28 2.02
CA GLN A 112 2.15 -18.56 1.31
C GLN A 112 3.54 -18.73 1.92
N PHE A 113 3.64 -19.02 3.21
CA PHE A 113 4.93 -19.14 3.88
C PHE A 113 5.20 -20.57 4.35
N VAL A 114 4.30 -21.15 5.15
CA VAL A 114 4.50 -22.49 5.73
C VAL A 114 4.51 -23.58 4.63
N ALA A 115 3.61 -23.48 3.66
CA ALA A 115 3.59 -24.40 2.51
C ALA A 115 4.88 -24.36 1.66
N HIS A 116 5.63 -23.25 1.75
CA HIS A 116 6.95 -23.11 1.12
C HIS A 116 8.12 -23.44 2.07
N GLY A 117 7.83 -24.08 3.19
CA GLY A 117 8.84 -24.56 4.14
C GLY A 117 9.35 -23.52 5.13
N MET A 118 8.69 -22.36 5.25
CA MET A 118 9.07 -21.34 6.22
C MET A 118 8.47 -21.63 7.58
N ILE A 119 9.25 -21.41 8.65
CA ILE A 119 8.74 -21.26 10.02
C ILE A 119 8.25 -19.82 10.16
N VAL A 120 7.07 -19.62 10.71
CA VAL A 120 6.40 -18.30 10.79
C VAL A 120 6.07 -17.98 12.23
N ASP A 121 6.62 -16.92 12.75
CA ASP A 121 6.19 -16.30 14.02
C ASP A 121 5.23 -15.15 13.69
N LEU A 122 3.94 -15.39 13.88
CA LEU A 122 2.82 -14.48 13.57
C LEU A 122 2.42 -13.71 14.82
N ALA A 123 2.25 -12.39 14.71
CA ALA A 123 1.68 -11.55 15.74
C ALA A 123 0.69 -10.55 15.12
N VAL A 124 -0.53 -10.51 15.63
CA VAL A 124 -1.58 -9.58 15.19
C VAL A 124 -1.71 -8.44 16.21
N HIS A 125 -1.71 -7.22 15.69
CA HIS A 125 -1.86 -6.01 16.47
C HIS A 125 -3.14 -5.28 16.07
N GLU A 126 -3.92 -4.89 17.07
CA GLU A 126 -5.18 -4.17 16.86
C GLU A 126 -4.96 -2.76 16.30
N GLY A 127 -3.82 -2.14 16.62
CA GLY A 127 -3.43 -0.85 16.07
C GLY A 127 -4.40 0.29 16.35
N LYS A 128 -5.11 0.26 17.52
CA LYS A 128 -6.07 1.30 17.90
C LYS A 128 -5.44 2.69 17.84
N SER A 129 -6.10 3.60 17.15
CA SER A 129 -5.73 5.00 17.16
C SER A 129 -6.05 5.63 18.52
N LYS A 130 -5.16 6.51 18.99
CA LYS A 130 -5.41 7.34 20.17
C LYS A 130 -6.23 8.60 19.85
N ASN A 131 -6.45 8.87 18.57
CA ASN A 131 -7.20 10.01 18.06
C ASN A 131 -8.44 9.47 17.37
N GLU A 132 -9.61 9.87 17.82
CA GLU A 132 -10.90 9.44 17.24
C GLU A 132 -11.10 9.85 15.78
N ASP A 133 -10.38 10.89 15.32
CA ASP A 133 -10.41 11.35 13.92
C ASP A 133 -9.50 10.52 12.99
N GLU A 134 -8.63 9.64 13.54
CA GLU A 134 -7.75 8.79 12.76
C GLU A 134 -8.28 7.34 12.77
N PRO A 135 -8.36 6.66 11.62
CA PRO A 135 -8.78 5.26 11.58
C PRO A 135 -7.78 4.37 12.31
N ASP A 136 -8.27 3.29 12.89
CA ASP A 136 -7.43 2.23 13.42
C ASP A 136 -6.52 1.68 12.31
N ASN A 137 -5.37 1.16 12.72
CA ASN A 137 -4.39 0.57 11.82
C ASN A 137 -4.12 -0.90 12.25
N PRO A 138 -5.11 -1.79 12.13
CA PRO A 138 -4.88 -3.20 12.42
C PRO A 138 -3.87 -3.77 11.43
N HIS A 139 -2.91 -4.53 11.94
CA HIS A 139 -1.84 -5.11 11.13
C HIS A 139 -1.30 -6.37 11.77
N PHE A 140 -0.63 -7.18 10.98
CA PHE A 140 0.10 -8.31 11.51
C PHE A 140 1.56 -8.28 11.11
N HIS A 141 2.37 -8.75 12.02
CA HIS A 141 3.79 -8.98 11.80
C HIS A 141 4.06 -10.46 11.58
N VAL A 142 4.99 -10.74 10.70
CA VAL A 142 5.57 -12.08 10.54
C VAL A 142 7.08 -11.96 10.66
N LEU A 143 7.67 -12.77 11.54
CA LEU A 143 9.09 -13.07 11.51
C LEU A 143 9.28 -14.48 10.97
N ALA A 144 10.19 -14.64 10.01
CA ALA A 144 10.51 -15.94 9.44
C ALA A 144 12.04 -16.07 9.27
N PRO A 145 12.67 -17.15 9.78
CA PRO A 145 14.10 -17.37 9.61
C PRO A 145 14.49 -17.38 8.13
N ILE A 146 15.61 -16.74 7.79
CA ILE A 146 16.13 -16.76 6.40
C ILE A 146 16.73 -18.13 6.08
N ARG A 147 17.19 -18.86 7.09
CA ARG A 147 17.72 -20.20 6.98
C ARG A 147 16.57 -21.20 7.02
N PRO A 148 16.46 -22.12 6.04
CA PRO A 148 15.43 -23.15 6.09
C PRO A 148 15.73 -24.16 7.20
N PHE A 149 14.69 -24.71 7.78
CA PHE A 149 14.77 -25.96 8.53
C PHE A 149 14.42 -27.10 7.58
N THR A 150 15.20 -28.17 7.60
CA THR A 150 15.09 -29.26 6.61
C THR A 150 14.41 -30.50 7.20
N GLU A 151 13.86 -31.36 6.37
CA GLU A 151 13.16 -32.58 6.77
C GLU A 151 14.04 -33.56 7.56
N ASP A 152 15.37 -33.46 7.42
CA ASP A 152 16.33 -34.24 8.20
C ASP A 152 16.57 -33.71 9.62
N GLY A 153 15.75 -32.74 10.06
CA GLY A 153 15.74 -32.23 11.42
C GLY A 153 16.85 -31.20 11.73
N ARG A 154 17.37 -30.51 10.72
CA ARG A 154 18.49 -29.58 10.86
C ARG A 154 18.23 -28.23 10.19
N TRP A 155 18.98 -27.21 10.63
CA TRP A 155 19.08 -25.97 9.91
C TRP A 155 19.91 -26.16 8.62
N GLY A 156 19.26 -25.96 7.47
CA GLY A 156 19.89 -26.04 6.16
C GLY A 156 20.81 -24.85 5.86
N ASN A 157 21.36 -24.80 4.67
CA ASN A 157 22.18 -23.69 4.21
C ASN A 157 21.31 -22.65 3.49
N LYS A 158 21.62 -21.36 3.64
CA LYS A 158 20.94 -20.27 2.91
C LYS A 158 21.28 -20.27 1.43
N GLN A 159 22.49 -20.70 1.09
CA GLN A 159 23.04 -20.68 -0.25
C GLN A 159 23.84 -21.96 -0.51
N LYS A 160 23.81 -22.42 -1.74
CA LYS A 160 24.70 -23.42 -2.29
C LYS A 160 25.68 -22.79 -3.28
N ARG A 161 26.82 -23.46 -3.49
CA ARG A 161 27.79 -23.07 -4.51
C ARG A 161 27.46 -23.81 -5.80
N GLU A 162 27.19 -23.07 -6.86
CA GLU A 162 27.13 -23.59 -8.21
C GLU A 162 28.42 -23.21 -8.92
N TYR A 163 29.30 -24.19 -9.14
CA TYR A 163 30.60 -23.95 -9.76
C TYR A 163 30.41 -23.64 -11.24
N VAL A 164 31.19 -22.65 -11.72
CA VAL A 164 31.24 -22.35 -13.15
C VAL A 164 32.11 -23.41 -13.80
N LEU A 165 31.56 -24.09 -14.83
CA LEU A 165 32.22 -25.14 -15.55
C LEU A 165 32.65 -24.64 -16.93
N ASP A 166 33.75 -25.22 -17.47
CA ASP A 166 34.16 -25.08 -18.85
C ASP A 166 33.35 -26.02 -19.79
N GLU A 167 33.68 -26.02 -21.07
CA GLU A 167 32.98 -26.83 -22.10
C GLU A 167 33.17 -28.34 -21.85
N ASP A 168 34.24 -28.74 -21.13
CA ASP A 168 34.55 -30.12 -20.79
C ASP A 168 33.97 -30.55 -19.42
N GLY A 169 33.24 -29.64 -18.74
CA GLY A 169 32.62 -29.90 -17.42
C GLY A 169 33.57 -29.75 -16.23
N ASN A 170 34.78 -29.20 -16.40
CA ASN A 170 35.70 -28.94 -15.30
C ASN A 170 35.43 -27.57 -14.66
N ARG A 171 35.79 -27.43 -13.38
CA ARG A 171 35.62 -26.18 -12.67
C ARG A 171 36.61 -25.11 -13.14
N ILE A 172 36.12 -23.95 -13.54
CA ILE A 172 36.95 -22.80 -13.87
C ILE A 172 37.55 -22.22 -12.61
N LYS A 173 38.85 -21.87 -12.67
CA LYS A 173 39.57 -21.25 -11.57
C LYS A 173 39.89 -19.79 -11.86
N ASP A 174 39.92 -18.97 -10.81
CA ASP A 174 40.39 -17.58 -10.87
C ASP A 174 41.94 -17.51 -11.05
N ALA A 175 42.45 -16.28 -11.22
CA ALA A 175 43.90 -16.04 -11.34
C ALA A 175 44.72 -16.45 -10.10
N LYS A 176 44.06 -16.79 -8.98
CA LYS A 176 44.68 -17.30 -7.74
C LYS A 176 44.51 -18.80 -7.56
N GLY A 177 43.98 -19.51 -8.57
CA GLY A 177 43.76 -20.93 -8.55
C GLY A 177 42.54 -21.42 -7.74
N LYS A 178 41.64 -20.52 -7.36
CA LYS A 178 40.41 -20.85 -6.63
C LYS A 178 39.27 -21.09 -7.61
N ASP A 179 38.43 -22.09 -7.32
CA ASP A 179 37.25 -22.39 -8.10
C ASP A 179 36.29 -21.19 -8.10
N ILE A 180 35.84 -20.80 -9.30
CA ILE A 180 34.82 -19.76 -9.48
C ILE A 180 33.44 -20.41 -9.27
N PHE A 181 32.58 -19.79 -8.48
CA PHE A 181 31.25 -20.27 -8.22
C PHE A 181 30.26 -19.11 -8.06
N ASN A 182 29.00 -19.37 -8.36
CA ASN A 182 27.87 -18.51 -8.03
C ASN A 182 27.26 -18.97 -6.70
N ALA A 183 26.96 -18.03 -5.82
CA ALA A 183 26.23 -18.31 -4.59
C ALA A 183 24.72 -18.23 -4.90
N VAL A 184 24.06 -19.35 -5.00
CA VAL A 184 22.64 -19.46 -5.35
C VAL A 184 21.83 -19.75 -4.09
N SER A 185 20.67 -19.05 -3.92
CA SER A 185 19.75 -19.31 -2.83
C SER A 185 19.26 -20.76 -2.85
N THR A 186 19.14 -21.39 -1.68
CA THR A 186 18.59 -22.74 -1.56
C THR A 186 17.08 -22.78 -1.51
N THR A 187 16.42 -21.65 -1.19
CA THR A 187 14.99 -21.56 -0.95
C THR A 187 14.25 -20.72 -1.99
N GLY A 188 14.94 -19.81 -2.66
CA GLY A 188 14.30 -18.83 -3.54
C GLY A 188 13.49 -17.75 -2.81
N TRP A 189 13.42 -17.74 -1.47
CA TRP A 189 12.59 -16.81 -0.69
C TRP A 189 13.00 -15.33 -0.84
N ASN A 190 14.16 -15.06 -1.41
CA ASN A 190 14.65 -13.71 -1.73
C ASN A 190 14.40 -13.30 -3.19
N ASP A 191 13.67 -14.09 -3.96
CA ASP A 191 13.31 -13.75 -5.33
C ASP A 191 12.34 -12.55 -5.33
N PRO A 192 12.64 -11.47 -6.07
CA PRO A 192 11.74 -10.34 -6.22
C PRO A 192 10.36 -10.69 -6.80
N GLU A 193 10.28 -11.71 -7.66
CA GLU A 193 9.01 -12.16 -8.23
C GLU A 193 8.14 -12.84 -7.17
N LEU A 194 8.73 -13.63 -6.28
CA LEU A 194 8.02 -14.25 -5.17
C LEU A 194 7.38 -13.19 -4.24
N LEU A 195 8.08 -12.07 -4.01
CA LEU A 195 7.50 -10.95 -3.25
C LEU A 195 6.28 -10.33 -3.94
N LYS A 196 6.29 -10.24 -5.26
CA LYS A 196 5.12 -9.77 -6.04
C LYS A 196 3.96 -10.75 -5.95
N GLU A 197 4.27 -12.06 -6.00
CA GLU A 197 3.28 -13.13 -5.83
C GLU A 197 2.63 -13.09 -4.45
N TRP A 198 3.39 -12.92 -3.38
CA TRP A 198 2.85 -12.77 -2.03
C TRP A 198 1.94 -11.54 -1.90
N ARG A 199 2.33 -10.41 -2.49
CA ARG A 199 1.50 -9.19 -2.49
C ARG A 199 0.19 -9.39 -3.26
N ARG A 200 0.25 -10.08 -4.40
CA ARG A 200 -0.93 -10.45 -5.18
C ARG A 200 -1.82 -11.40 -4.39
N ALA A 201 -1.27 -12.48 -3.84
CA ALA A 201 -2.01 -13.46 -3.07
C ALA A 201 -2.71 -12.84 -1.85
N TRP A 202 -2.04 -11.92 -1.14
CA TRP A 202 -2.67 -11.17 -0.06
C TRP A 202 -3.85 -10.34 -0.54
N THR A 203 -3.67 -9.63 -1.64
CA THR A 203 -4.73 -8.82 -2.24
C THR A 203 -5.94 -9.66 -2.66
N GLU A 204 -5.69 -10.78 -3.32
CA GLU A 204 -6.74 -11.71 -3.76
C GLU A 204 -7.51 -12.26 -2.57
N LYS A 205 -6.81 -12.72 -1.53
CA LYS A 205 -7.40 -13.29 -0.32
C LYS A 205 -8.28 -12.29 0.44
N VAL A 206 -7.81 -11.06 0.63
CA VAL A 206 -8.61 -9.98 1.25
C VAL A 206 -9.82 -9.65 0.40
N ASN A 207 -9.66 -9.50 -0.92
CA ASN A 207 -10.76 -9.17 -1.81
C ASN A 207 -11.78 -10.30 -1.93
N GLU A 208 -11.37 -11.56 -1.79
CA GLU A 208 -12.26 -12.71 -1.69
C GLU A 208 -13.09 -12.63 -0.41
N LYS A 209 -12.45 -12.39 0.73
CA LYS A 209 -13.15 -12.20 2.00
C LYS A 209 -14.16 -11.06 1.96
N PHE A 210 -13.81 -9.95 1.32
CA PHE A 210 -14.77 -8.84 1.12
C PHE A 210 -15.97 -9.25 0.25
N ARG A 211 -15.75 -10.10 -0.78
CA ARG A 211 -16.87 -10.63 -1.59
C ARG A 211 -17.78 -11.55 -0.76
N GLU A 212 -17.21 -12.45 0.04
CA GLU A 212 -17.94 -13.34 0.94
C GLU A 212 -18.81 -12.54 1.93
N CYS A 213 -18.27 -11.44 2.46
CA CYS A 213 -18.99 -10.54 3.36
C CYS A 213 -19.89 -9.51 2.64
N HIS A 214 -20.09 -9.64 1.32
CA HIS A 214 -20.88 -8.70 0.50
C HIS A 214 -20.44 -7.23 0.61
N MET A 215 -19.17 -6.98 0.87
CA MET A 215 -18.61 -5.64 0.97
C MET A 215 -18.15 -5.12 -0.40
N ALA A 216 -18.35 -3.83 -0.64
CA ALA A 216 -17.86 -3.16 -1.85
C ALA A 216 -16.38 -2.77 -1.78
N ALA A 217 -15.78 -2.79 -0.58
CA ALA A 217 -14.39 -2.46 -0.36
C ALA A 217 -13.45 -3.39 -1.16
N ARG A 218 -12.35 -2.82 -1.66
CA ARG A 218 -11.31 -3.59 -2.37
C ARG A 218 -9.95 -2.97 -2.09
N ILE A 219 -8.91 -3.82 -2.07
CA ILE A 219 -7.51 -3.42 -2.03
C ILE A 219 -6.81 -3.79 -3.34
N ASP A 220 -5.73 -3.10 -3.67
CA ASP A 220 -4.88 -3.40 -4.82
C ASP A 220 -3.41 -3.23 -4.44
N HIS A 221 -2.58 -4.23 -4.77
CA HIS A 221 -1.15 -4.25 -4.46
C HIS A 221 -0.30 -3.48 -5.49
N ARG A 222 -0.87 -3.19 -6.65
CA ARG A 222 -0.17 -2.52 -7.74
C ARG A 222 -0.01 -1.03 -7.44
N SER A 223 1.05 -0.44 -7.97
CA SER A 223 1.21 1.01 -7.92
C SER A 223 0.10 1.72 -8.71
N TYR A 224 -0.19 2.97 -8.41
CA TYR A 224 -1.16 3.78 -9.18
C TYR A 224 -0.86 3.76 -10.69
N LYS A 225 0.42 3.77 -11.06
CA LYS A 225 0.84 3.68 -12.46
C LYS A 225 0.42 2.36 -13.11
N GLU A 226 0.61 1.24 -12.44
CA GLU A 226 0.23 -0.10 -12.92
C GLU A 226 -1.29 -0.28 -12.94
N GLN A 227 -2.01 0.41 -12.07
CA GLN A 227 -3.47 0.44 -12.05
C GLN A 227 -4.06 1.36 -13.13
N GLY A 228 -3.24 2.16 -13.82
CA GLY A 228 -3.70 3.19 -14.72
C GLY A 228 -4.37 4.37 -14.02
N ILE A 229 -4.12 4.55 -12.73
CA ILE A 229 -4.65 5.65 -11.93
C ILE A 229 -3.68 6.83 -12.01
N ASP A 230 -4.18 7.94 -12.48
CA ASP A 230 -3.40 9.18 -12.68
C ASP A 230 -3.19 9.99 -11.39
N LEU A 231 -3.18 9.37 -10.22
CA LEU A 231 -2.91 10.02 -8.96
C LEU A 231 -1.43 9.91 -8.57
N ILE A 232 -0.98 10.85 -7.76
CA ILE A 232 0.38 10.86 -7.24
C ILE A 232 0.38 10.19 -5.88
N PRO A 233 1.13 9.10 -5.66
CA PRO A 233 1.23 8.48 -4.37
C PRO A 233 1.98 9.39 -3.38
N THR A 234 1.55 9.39 -2.11
CA THR A 234 2.25 10.07 -1.03
C THR A 234 3.60 9.40 -0.74
N ILE A 235 4.51 10.16 -0.15
CA ILE A 235 5.82 9.65 0.29
C ILE A 235 5.65 9.05 1.67
N HIS A 236 6.31 7.91 1.90
CA HIS A 236 6.29 7.27 3.21
C HIS A 236 6.90 8.19 4.28
N GLU A 237 6.13 8.48 5.31
CA GLU A 237 6.58 9.20 6.49
C GLU A 237 7.18 8.19 7.48
N GLY A 238 8.49 8.28 7.72
CA GLY A 238 9.14 7.49 8.77
C GLY A 238 8.63 7.88 10.17
N TYR A 239 8.98 7.08 11.19
CA TYR A 239 8.58 7.32 12.58
C TYR A 239 8.95 8.73 13.08
N GLU A 240 10.16 9.20 12.75
CA GLU A 240 10.66 10.52 13.18
C GLU A 240 9.83 11.65 12.60
N VAL A 241 9.53 11.60 11.30
CA VAL A 241 8.68 12.58 10.61
C VAL A 241 7.29 12.63 11.24
N ARG A 242 6.66 11.48 11.46
CA ARG A 242 5.36 11.40 12.13
C ARG A 242 5.40 11.94 13.55
N ALA A 243 6.45 11.65 14.30
CA ALA A 243 6.61 12.15 15.66
C ALA A 243 6.78 13.69 15.70
N MET A 244 7.48 14.27 14.72
CA MET A 244 7.62 15.72 14.57
C MET A 244 6.28 16.37 14.17
N GLU A 245 5.59 15.83 13.18
CA GLU A 245 4.30 16.34 12.72
C GLU A 245 3.23 16.28 13.84
N LYS A 246 3.20 15.22 14.64
CA LYS A 246 2.33 15.12 15.84
C LYS A 246 2.62 16.20 16.89
N LYS A 247 3.83 16.72 16.95
CA LYS A 247 4.22 17.86 17.82
C LYS A 247 3.96 19.23 17.17
N GLY A 248 3.33 19.25 15.99
CA GLY A 248 3.05 20.49 15.24
C GLY A 248 4.26 21.04 14.48
N ILE A 249 5.37 20.29 14.41
CA ILE A 249 6.56 20.68 13.66
C ILE A 249 6.36 20.27 12.21
N LYS A 250 6.25 21.25 11.31
CA LYS A 250 6.09 21.00 9.88
C LYS A 250 7.39 20.48 9.29
N THR A 251 7.31 19.31 8.67
CA THR A 251 8.44 18.68 7.99
C THR A 251 8.33 18.82 6.48
N ILE A 252 9.45 18.74 5.75
CA ILE A 252 9.47 18.80 4.28
C ILE A 252 8.59 17.68 3.68
N ILE A 253 8.70 16.46 4.20
CA ILE A 253 7.92 15.31 3.74
C ILE A 253 6.44 15.49 4.05
N GLY A 254 6.10 16.00 5.24
CA GLY A 254 4.73 16.29 5.64
C GLY A 254 4.08 17.36 4.75
N GLU A 255 4.80 18.47 4.49
CA GLU A 255 4.31 19.53 3.57
C GLU A 255 4.13 19.01 2.15
N LEU A 256 5.07 18.20 1.65
CA LEU A 256 4.97 17.61 0.33
C LEU A 256 3.76 16.64 0.24
N ASN A 257 3.53 15.84 1.26
CA ASN A 257 2.37 14.95 1.31
C ASN A 257 1.05 15.72 1.39
N ARG A 258 1.01 16.85 2.09
CA ARG A 258 -0.15 17.76 2.08
C ARG A 258 -0.41 18.31 0.68
N ALA A 259 0.64 18.80 0.03
CA ALA A 259 0.54 19.31 -1.34
C ALA A 259 0.10 18.21 -2.33
N ILE A 260 0.63 16.99 -2.22
CA ILE A 260 0.21 15.84 -3.05
C ILE A 260 -1.27 15.52 -2.83
N ARG A 261 -1.73 15.47 -1.58
CA ARG A 261 -3.15 15.21 -1.28
C ARG A 261 -4.06 16.29 -1.86
N GLN A 262 -3.69 17.55 -1.69
CA GLN A 262 -4.40 18.69 -2.25
C GLN A 262 -4.48 18.62 -3.77
N PHE A 263 -3.34 18.36 -4.42
CA PHE A 263 -3.27 18.20 -5.88
C PHE A 263 -4.15 17.05 -6.36
N ASN A 264 -4.06 15.88 -5.74
CA ASN A 264 -4.88 14.73 -6.11
C ASN A 264 -6.37 15.02 -5.99
N GLN A 265 -6.77 15.73 -4.93
CA GLN A 265 -8.16 16.12 -4.72
C GLN A 265 -8.65 17.10 -5.79
N MET A 266 -7.83 18.12 -6.11
CA MET A 266 -8.11 19.03 -7.22
C MET A 266 -8.18 18.31 -8.56
N PHE A 267 -7.25 17.38 -8.80
CA PHE A 267 -7.21 16.58 -10.03
C PHE A 267 -8.45 15.70 -10.20
N ILE A 268 -8.91 15.02 -9.13
CA ILE A 268 -10.13 14.22 -9.15
C ILE A 268 -11.33 15.12 -9.49
N SER A 269 -11.48 16.23 -8.77
CA SER A 269 -12.59 17.17 -9.00
C SER A 269 -12.57 17.73 -10.43
N LEU A 270 -11.38 18.06 -10.96
CA LEU A 270 -11.24 18.54 -12.33
C LEU A 270 -11.60 17.46 -13.37
N LYS A 271 -11.15 16.22 -13.15
CA LYS A 271 -11.46 15.07 -14.02
C LYS A 271 -12.96 14.78 -14.04
N GLU A 272 -13.62 14.83 -12.89
CA GLU A 272 -15.08 14.69 -12.77
C GLU A 272 -15.80 15.82 -13.52
N SER A 273 -15.35 17.06 -13.38
CA SER A 273 -15.91 18.22 -14.11
C SER A 273 -15.72 18.08 -15.61
N ILE A 274 -14.53 17.66 -16.08
CA ILE A 274 -14.27 17.41 -17.50
C ILE A 274 -15.16 16.27 -18.02
N GLN A 275 -15.29 15.20 -17.29
CA GLN A 275 -16.13 14.06 -17.70
C GLN A 275 -17.61 14.48 -17.79
N TRP A 276 -18.07 15.23 -16.79
CA TRP A 276 -19.42 15.78 -16.81
C TRP A 276 -19.62 16.70 -18.04
N MET A 277 -18.68 17.64 -18.30
CA MET A 277 -18.75 18.51 -19.47
C MET A 277 -18.75 17.73 -20.80
N LYS A 278 -17.93 16.69 -20.92
CA LYS A 278 -17.94 15.82 -22.11
C LYS A 278 -19.30 15.14 -22.30
N THR A 279 -19.88 14.60 -21.23
CA THR A 279 -21.21 13.95 -21.30
C THR A 279 -22.27 14.97 -21.69
N ALA A 280 -22.29 16.15 -21.07
CA ALA A 280 -23.22 17.23 -21.40
C ALA A 280 -23.03 17.72 -22.87
N TYR A 281 -21.76 17.79 -23.31
CA TYR A 281 -21.43 18.13 -24.70
C TYR A 281 -22.03 17.13 -25.69
N GLU A 282 -21.83 15.82 -25.49
CA GLU A 282 -22.36 14.80 -26.41
C GLU A 282 -23.89 14.78 -26.41
N GLU A 283 -24.51 14.93 -25.23
CA GLU A 283 -25.96 15.02 -25.13
C GLU A 283 -26.52 16.28 -25.80
N MET A 284 -25.86 17.44 -25.65
CA MET A 284 -26.25 18.68 -26.29
C MET A 284 -26.01 18.71 -27.80
N LYS A 285 -24.97 18.05 -28.29
CA LYS A 285 -24.68 17.93 -29.73
C LYS A 285 -25.84 17.27 -30.48
N VAL A 286 -26.41 16.20 -29.90
CA VAL A 286 -27.58 15.52 -30.47
C VAL A 286 -28.79 16.48 -30.51
N GLU A 287 -28.97 17.34 -29.55
CA GLU A 287 -30.09 18.28 -29.48
C GLU A 287 -29.84 19.52 -30.36
N LEU A 288 -28.58 20.00 -30.48
CA LEU A 288 -28.19 21.09 -31.38
C LEU A 288 -28.39 20.75 -32.84
N ASP A 289 -28.14 19.52 -33.27
CA ASP A 289 -28.42 19.04 -34.63
C ASP A 289 -29.92 19.14 -34.97
N ARG A 290 -30.79 19.23 -33.98
CA ARG A 290 -32.24 19.41 -34.13
C ARG A 290 -32.70 20.88 -34.11
N ARG A 291 -31.86 21.82 -33.65
CA ARG A 291 -32.20 23.22 -33.46
C ARG A 291 -31.28 24.12 -34.29
N GLN A 292 -31.84 25.06 -35.03
CA GLN A 292 -31.03 26.06 -35.75
C GLN A 292 -30.56 27.15 -34.75
N ASN A 293 -29.27 27.09 -34.37
CA ASN A 293 -28.49 28.13 -33.67
C ASN A 293 -28.95 28.65 -32.29
N PRO A 294 -29.26 27.83 -31.29
CA PRO A 294 -29.34 28.31 -29.93
C PRO A 294 -27.94 28.52 -29.31
N THR A 295 -27.83 29.47 -28.38
CA THR A 295 -26.61 29.65 -27.60
C THR A 295 -26.39 28.44 -26.69
N LEU A 296 -25.14 28.19 -26.29
CA LEU A 296 -24.80 27.08 -25.36
C LEU A 296 -25.58 27.18 -24.05
N LEU A 297 -25.78 28.40 -23.55
CA LEU A 297 -26.53 28.67 -22.33
C LEU A 297 -28.01 28.27 -22.47
N GLU A 298 -28.66 28.63 -23.61
CA GLU A 298 -30.04 28.26 -23.89
C GLU A 298 -30.21 26.75 -24.04
N SER A 299 -29.26 26.10 -24.71
CA SER A 299 -29.23 24.63 -24.85
C SER A 299 -29.09 23.93 -23.51
N LEU A 300 -28.25 24.44 -22.64
CA LEU A 300 -28.05 23.92 -21.28
C LEU A 300 -29.30 24.13 -20.42
N GLN A 301 -29.97 25.26 -20.55
CA GLN A 301 -31.22 25.57 -19.85
C GLN A 301 -32.34 24.62 -20.27
N ASP A 302 -32.51 24.40 -21.56
CA ASP A 302 -33.50 23.46 -22.11
C ASP A 302 -33.22 22.02 -21.70
N TYR A 303 -31.95 21.60 -21.68
CA TYR A 303 -31.55 20.28 -21.18
C TYR A 303 -31.93 20.11 -19.71
N TYR A 304 -31.67 21.11 -18.88
CA TYR A 304 -32.04 21.10 -17.47
C TYR A 304 -33.55 21.05 -17.27
N ASP A 305 -34.30 21.89 -18.01
CA ASP A 305 -35.75 21.95 -17.94
C ASP A 305 -36.40 20.61 -18.35
N LYS A 306 -35.88 19.96 -19.38
CA LYS A 306 -36.31 18.61 -19.77
C LYS A 306 -35.98 17.55 -18.71
N LYS A 307 -34.79 17.59 -18.16
CA LYS A 307 -34.33 16.63 -17.12
C LYS A 307 -35.10 16.78 -15.82
N THR A 308 -35.49 17.99 -15.49
CA THR A 308 -36.28 18.33 -14.28
C THR A 308 -37.79 18.39 -14.51
N GLN A 309 -38.25 18.14 -15.74
CA GLN A 309 -39.66 18.27 -16.15
C GLN A 309 -40.24 19.68 -15.90
N GLY A 310 -39.46 20.73 -16.10
CA GLY A 310 -39.86 22.10 -15.94
C GLY A 310 -40.18 22.53 -14.49
N ARG A 311 -39.81 21.72 -13.51
CA ARG A 311 -40.00 22.06 -12.10
C ARG A 311 -38.84 22.90 -11.61
N LEU A 312 -38.97 24.24 -11.73
CA LEU A 312 -38.12 25.17 -10.98
C LEU A 312 -38.31 24.93 -9.46
N PRO A 313 -37.24 24.94 -8.67
CA PRO A 313 -37.34 24.70 -7.24
C PRO A 313 -38.08 25.79 -6.54
N LEU A 314 -39.34 25.53 -6.18
CA LEU A 314 -40.09 26.36 -5.22
C LEU A 314 -39.45 26.25 -3.83
N PRO A 315 -39.60 27.27 -2.93
CA PRO A 315 -38.92 27.32 -1.62
C PRO A 315 -39.03 26.06 -0.76
N ASN A 316 -40.10 25.29 -0.87
CA ASN A 316 -40.27 24.00 -0.16
C ASN A 316 -39.56 22.79 -0.84
N PHE A 317 -39.06 22.97 -2.02
CA PHE A 317 -38.35 21.92 -2.79
C PHE A 317 -37.02 21.51 -2.14
N TYR A 318 -36.30 22.45 -1.53
CA TYR A 318 -35.06 22.17 -0.81
C TYR A 318 -35.25 21.21 0.39
N ALA A 319 -36.38 21.32 1.09
CA ALA A 319 -36.70 20.45 2.22
C ALA A 319 -37.04 19.03 1.73
N GLU A 320 -37.71 18.92 0.60
CA GLU A 320 -38.13 17.63 0.02
C GLU A 320 -36.97 16.92 -0.68
N MET A 321 -36.03 17.66 -1.28
CA MET A 321 -34.81 17.12 -1.90
C MET A 321 -33.81 16.61 -0.86
N LYS A 322 -33.67 17.29 0.27
CA LYS A 322 -32.83 16.83 1.40
C LYS A 322 -33.35 15.48 1.95
N ARG A 323 -34.63 15.23 1.81
CA ARG A 323 -35.31 14.01 2.26
C ARG A 323 -35.18 12.84 1.26
N ARG A 324 -34.93 13.10 -0.04
CA ARG A 324 -34.82 12.08 -1.12
C ARG A 324 -33.40 11.77 -1.58
N GLY A 325 -32.40 12.47 -1.09
CA GLY A 325 -30.96 12.15 -1.22
C GLY A 325 -30.33 12.15 -2.63
N LYS A 326 -31.12 12.25 -3.70
CA LYS A 326 -30.61 12.00 -5.07
C LYS A 326 -30.59 13.21 -6.01
N ASN A 327 -31.24 14.32 -5.72
CA ASN A 327 -31.39 15.42 -6.70
C ASN A 327 -30.66 16.73 -6.33
N LEU A 328 -30.06 16.84 -5.12
CA LEU A 328 -29.31 18.04 -4.74
C LEU A 328 -27.99 18.13 -5.51
N SER A 329 -27.35 17.01 -5.82
CA SER A 329 -26.12 16.97 -6.59
C SER A 329 -26.31 17.54 -8.00
N ASN A 330 -27.38 17.15 -8.69
CA ASN A 330 -27.63 17.59 -10.07
C ASN A 330 -27.85 19.11 -10.18
N LEU A 331 -28.57 19.72 -9.22
CA LEU A 331 -28.80 21.18 -9.22
C LEU A 331 -27.54 21.96 -8.89
N GLN A 332 -26.76 21.48 -7.93
CA GLN A 332 -25.47 22.08 -7.59
C GLN A 332 -24.45 21.94 -8.74
N GLU A 333 -24.41 20.80 -9.40
CA GLU A 333 -23.58 20.57 -10.57
C GLU A 333 -24.00 21.47 -11.74
N PHE A 334 -25.29 21.58 -12.01
CA PHE A 334 -25.82 22.47 -13.02
C PHE A 334 -25.48 23.96 -12.73
N ALA A 335 -25.71 24.43 -11.50
CA ALA A 335 -25.37 25.79 -11.09
C ALA A 335 -23.86 26.06 -11.18
N LYS A 336 -23.02 25.10 -10.78
CA LYS A 336 -21.55 25.19 -10.96
C LYS A 336 -21.16 25.27 -12.43
N SER A 337 -21.85 24.56 -13.28
CA SER A 337 -21.57 24.51 -14.71
C SER A 337 -21.94 25.81 -15.40
N ILE A 338 -23.11 26.38 -15.13
CA ILE A 338 -23.49 27.71 -15.61
C ILE A 338 -22.48 28.75 -15.15
N ASN A 339 -22.15 28.74 -13.86
CA ASN A 339 -21.18 29.68 -13.29
C ASN A 339 -19.80 29.53 -13.93
N TYR A 340 -19.38 28.28 -14.21
CA TYR A 340 -18.13 28.02 -14.92
C TYR A 340 -18.14 28.56 -16.34
N LEU A 341 -19.19 28.28 -17.13
CA LEU A 341 -19.33 28.78 -18.49
C LEU A 341 -19.33 30.33 -18.53
N GLN A 342 -20.07 30.97 -17.63
CA GLN A 342 -20.12 32.42 -17.53
C GLN A 342 -18.78 33.04 -17.11
N THR A 343 -18.12 32.45 -16.11
CA THR A 343 -16.82 32.92 -15.60
C THR A 343 -15.73 32.84 -16.67
N HIS A 344 -15.79 31.84 -17.53
CA HIS A 344 -14.79 31.60 -18.57
C HIS A 344 -15.23 32.05 -19.97
N GLN A 345 -16.37 32.75 -20.07
CA GLN A 345 -16.90 33.30 -21.33
C GLN A 345 -17.05 32.25 -22.45
N ILE A 346 -17.50 31.04 -22.09
CA ILE A 346 -17.72 29.93 -23.00
C ILE A 346 -19.14 30.06 -23.55
N GLU A 347 -19.27 30.50 -24.82
CA GLU A 347 -20.56 30.79 -25.44
C GLU A 347 -20.96 29.74 -26.48
N THR A 348 -20.01 29.05 -27.05
CA THR A 348 -20.21 28.05 -28.12
C THR A 348 -19.69 26.69 -27.71
N MET A 349 -20.07 25.68 -28.49
CA MET A 349 -19.59 24.31 -28.34
C MET A 349 -18.10 24.16 -28.69
N ASP A 350 -17.60 25.00 -29.54
CA ASP A 350 -16.18 24.99 -29.92
C ASP A 350 -15.33 25.64 -28.83
N ASP A 351 -15.81 26.73 -28.17
CA ASP A 351 -15.18 27.30 -26.97
C ASP A 351 -15.10 26.27 -25.84
N LEU A 352 -16.14 25.45 -25.67
CA LEU A 352 -16.15 24.39 -24.66
C LEU A 352 -15.11 23.30 -24.96
N LYS A 353 -14.94 22.92 -26.22
CA LYS A 353 -13.89 21.96 -26.63
C LYS A 353 -12.50 22.53 -26.35
N GLU A 354 -12.24 23.76 -26.80
CA GLU A 354 -10.97 24.44 -26.62
C GLU A 354 -10.60 24.48 -25.13
N ARG A 355 -11.59 24.85 -24.29
CA ARG A 355 -11.37 24.87 -22.84
C ARG A 355 -11.09 23.50 -22.23
N ILE A 356 -11.72 22.45 -22.71
CA ILE A 356 -11.43 21.07 -22.29
C ILE A 356 -9.98 20.69 -22.66
N ASP A 357 -9.52 21.06 -23.82
CA ASP A 357 -8.16 20.76 -24.30
C ASP A 357 -7.10 21.54 -23.53
N GLU A 358 -7.34 22.83 -23.24
CA GLU A 358 -6.50 23.63 -22.35
C GLU A 358 -6.34 23.00 -20.96
N LEU A 359 -7.46 22.60 -20.34
CA LEU A 359 -7.45 21.98 -19.02
C LEU A 359 -6.69 20.65 -19.01
N ASN A 360 -6.83 19.85 -20.06
CA ASN A 360 -6.04 18.62 -20.22
C ASN A 360 -4.54 18.93 -20.35
N GLY A 361 -4.18 20.02 -21.03
CA GLY A 361 -2.80 20.52 -21.13
C GLY A 361 -2.23 20.91 -19.76
N VAL A 362 -2.96 21.69 -18.98
CA VAL A 362 -2.58 22.13 -17.62
C VAL A 362 -2.34 20.92 -16.71
N VAL A 363 -3.23 19.94 -16.76
CA VAL A 363 -3.10 18.69 -15.99
C VAL A 363 -1.82 17.93 -16.37
N SER A 364 -1.50 17.88 -17.67
CA SER A 364 -0.30 17.20 -18.16
C SER A 364 0.99 17.89 -17.67
N VAL A 365 1.05 19.23 -17.75
CA VAL A 365 2.19 20.03 -17.27
C VAL A 365 2.38 19.86 -15.76
N SER A 366 1.31 19.98 -14.98
CA SER A 366 1.38 19.84 -13.52
C SER A 366 1.87 18.45 -13.09
N LYS A 367 1.47 17.38 -13.79
CA LYS A 367 1.99 16.03 -13.56
C LYS A 367 3.49 15.95 -13.78
N LYS A 368 4.01 16.58 -14.84
CA LYS A 368 5.43 16.60 -15.17
C LYS A 368 6.23 17.32 -14.08
N GLU A 369 5.80 18.51 -13.67
CA GLU A 369 6.45 19.29 -12.63
C GLU A 369 6.53 18.55 -11.27
N ILE A 370 5.47 17.85 -10.90
CA ILE A 370 5.46 17.05 -9.67
C ILE A 370 6.40 15.86 -9.78
N SER A 371 6.49 15.22 -10.95
CA SER A 371 7.45 14.14 -11.20
C SER A 371 8.90 14.63 -11.05
N GLU A 372 9.22 15.78 -11.63
CA GLU A 372 10.54 16.41 -11.54
C GLU A 372 10.93 16.78 -10.09
N LYS A 373 9.99 17.37 -9.34
CA LYS A 373 10.21 17.67 -7.91
C LYS A 373 10.44 16.41 -7.06
N ARG A 374 9.78 15.30 -7.39
CA ARG A 374 10.03 14.01 -6.74
C ARG A 374 11.43 13.45 -7.01
N GLU A 375 11.91 13.55 -8.23
CA GLU A 375 13.27 13.15 -8.57
C GLU A 375 14.31 14.00 -7.82
N GLN A 376 14.09 15.31 -7.73
CA GLN A 376 14.95 16.21 -6.96
C GLN A 376 14.99 15.84 -5.48
N LEU A 377 13.83 15.54 -4.88
CA LEU A 377 13.73 15.11 -3.50
C LEU A 377 14.51 13.81 -3.27
N LYS A 378 14.35 12.83 -4.16
CA LYS A 378 15.07 11.55 -4.08
C LYS A 378 16.59 11.71 -4.17
N LYS A 379 17.06 12.66 -4.97
CA LYS A 379 18.49 13.03 -5.02
C LYS A 379 18.99 13.64 -3.71
N LEU A 380 18.21 14.54 -3.10
CA LEU A 380 18.53 15.16 -1.81
C LEU A 380 18.54 14.14 -0.66
N GLU A 381 17.59 13.22 -0.61
CA GLU A 381 17.56 12.14 0.37
C GLU A 381 18.76 11.19 0.24
N ASN A 382 19.21 10.92 -0.99
CA ASN A 382 20.41 10.11 -1.22
C ASN A 382 21.69 10.85 -0.78
N LEU A 383 21.78 12.16 -0.96
CA LEU A 383 22.90 12.97 -0.48
C LEU A 383 22.95 13.04 1.06
N GLN A 384 21.78 13.12 1.72
CA GLN A 384 21.69 13.09 3.18
C GLN A 384 22.06 11.73 3.80
N LYS A 385 21.95 10.63 3.04
CA LYS A 385 22.37 9.29 3.50
C LYS A 385 23.84 9.01 3.28
N MET A 386 24.55 9.88 2.55
CA MET A 386 25.99 9.77 2.25
C MET A 386 26.84 10.70 3.12
N SER A 387 26.25 11.64 3.86
CA SER A 387 26.87 12.46 4.91
C SER A 387 26.61 11.83 6.29
#